data_10bb892f3a462592d62970d6dbf80d70
#
_entry.id   10bb892f3a462592d62970d6dbf80d70
#
_cell.length_a   1.000
_cell.length_b   1.000
_cell.length_c   1.000
_cell.angle_alpha   90.00
_cell.angle_beta   90.00
_cell.angle_gamma   90.00
#
_symmetry.space_group_name_H-M   'P 1'
#
loop_
_entity.id
_entity.type
_entity.pdbx_description
1 polymer ?
#
loop_
_entity_poly.entity_id
_entity_poly.type
_entity_poly.pdbx_seq_one_letter_code
_entity_poly.pdbx_strand_id
1 'polypeptide(L)'
;MRATNGPIISASESKRATEGRRSSALRATVFWLCASRCAIAYADGPLNYFLHADGPAATPTMRLGWALTALVAAVALIVTALLVGAILRRRPLAAERDAQHLQAEGGGMHWVWIGTGISSVALFAALAYVLVTLEAVAEPGRAPRLTITVTAYDWWWKVDYPSGATTANEIHIPVGEPVRVELQSADVVHAFWVPRLAGKTQTIPGVINEQWIEADHPGVYRGQCSQFCGAQHAHMAFEVIAEPRAQFDAWLENQGQPRAALSADATLQAGAQLFQERCAGCHSVRGTDAVGKQAPDLTHLGSRRLIAAGALLNTAANQLDWIQHAQRIKPDSLMPSIALTSADATALCAYLQTLR
;
A
#
# COMPACT_ATOMS: atom_id res chain seq x y z
N MET A 1 -81.27 -37.57 17.99
CA MET A 1 -80.76 -36.62 17.04
C MET A 1 -79.59 -35.91 17.68
N ARG A 2 -78.36 -36.28 17.32
CA ARG A 2 -77.14 -35.59 17.74
C ARG A 2 -76.41 -35.09 16.47
N ALA A 3 -76.26 -33.79 16.37
CA ALA A 3 -75.55 -33.18 15.30
C ALA A 3 -74.03 -33.15 15.65
N THR A 4 -73.20 -33.62 14.76
CA THR A 4 -71.74 -33.58 14.86
C THR A 4 -71.20 -32.29 14.19
N ASN A 5 -70.65 -31.39 14.98
CA ASN A 5 -69.89 -30.20 14.45
C ASN A 5 -68.50 -30.61 14.13
N GLY A 6 -68.09 -30.51 12.83
CA GLY A 6 -66.72 -30.59 12.39
C GLY A 6 -66.00 -29.24 12.56
N PRO A 7 -64.65 -29.20 12.76
CA PRO A 7 -63.93 -27.97 12.98
C PRO A 7 -63.76 -27.17 11.69
N ILE A 8 -64.14 -25.89 11.73
CA ILE A 8 -63.94 -24.92 10.67
C ILE A 8 -62.47 -24.43 10.80
N ILE A 9 -61.64 -24.88 9.92
CA ILE A 9 -60.25 -24.32 9.80
C ILE A 9 -60.34 -22.94 9.16
N SER A 10 -59.99 -21.91 9.92
CA SER A 10 -60.11 -20.52 9.50
C SER A 10 -59.12 -20.17 8.38
N ALA A 11 -59.64 -19.52 7.35
CA ALA A 11 -58.87 -19.05 6.18
C ALA A 11 -57.72 -18.04 6.51
N SER A 12 -57.59 -17.67 7.80
CA SER A 12 -56.54 -16.74 8.27
C SER A 12 -55.16 -17.39 8.49
N GLU A 13 -55.10 -18.69 8.78
CA GLU A 13 -53.83 -19.39 9.01
C GLU A 13 -53.10 -19.73 7.70
N SER A 14 -53.82 -19.99 6.61
CA SER A 14 -53.24 -20.24 5.28
C SER A 14 -52.61 -19.00 4.69
N LYS A 15 -53.15 -17.80 4.94
CA LYS A 15 -52.53 -16.53 4.46
C LYS A 15 -51.24 -16.17 5.19
N ARG A 16 -51.12 -16.44 6.51
CA ARG A 16 -49.90 -16.16 7.28
C ARG A 16 -48.74 -17.07 6.89
N ALA A 17 -48.99 -18.33 6.53
CA ALA A 17 -47.94 -19.25 6.10
C ALA A 17 -47.38 -18.90 4.71
N THR A 18 -48.17 -18.35 3.81
CA THR A 18 -47.73 -17.93 2.46
C THR A 18 -47.03 -16.58 2.47
N GLU A 19 -47.41 -15.65 3.36
CA GLU A 19 -46.69 -14.36 3.52
C GLU A 19 -45.31 -14.53 4.18
N GLY A 20 -45.21 -15.43 5.17
CA GLY A 20 -43.91 -15.73 5.82
C GLY A 20 -42.91 -16.36 4.85
N ARG A 21 -43.31 -17.21 3.91
CA ARG A 21 -42.45 -17.80 2.89
C ARG A 21 -42.03 -16.79 1.80
N ARG A 22 -42.92 -15.86 1.42
CA ARG A 22 -42.59 -14.81 0.45
C ARG A 22 -41.60 -13.78 1.02
N SER A 23 -41.71 -13.44 2.31
CA SER A 23 -40.80 -12.48 2.95
C SER A 23 -39.41 -13.06 3.17
N SER A 24 -39.24 -14.34 3.44
CA SER A 24 -37.94 -15.00 3.58
C SER A 24 -37.23 -15.18 2.23
N ALA A 25 -37.96 -15.49 1.16
CA ALA A 25 -37.40 -15.55 -0.18
C ALA A 25 -36.96 -14.15 -0.68
N LEU A 26 -37.75 -13.11 -0.41
CA LEU A 26 -37.40 -11.73 -0.78
C LEU A 26 -36.17 -11.24 -0.01
N ARG A 27 -36.04 -11.56 1.27
CA ARG A 27 -34.87 -11.22 2.09
C ARG A 27 -33.60 -11.94 1.63
N ALA A 28 -33.70 -13.21 1.25
CA ALA A 28 -32.58 -13.97 0.68
C ALA A 28 -32.15 -13.38 -0.67
N THR A 29 -33.10 -13.02 -1.54
CA THR A 29 -32.80 -12.43 -2.87
C THR A 29 -32.18 -11.04 -2.75
N VAL A 30 -32.66 -10.20 -1.80
CA VAL A 30 -32.09 -8.89 -1.53
C VAL A 30 -30.67 -9.00 -0.93
N PHE A 31 -30.44 -9.96 -0.04
CA PHE A 31 -29.11 -10.20 0.52
C PHE A 31 -28.11 -10.65 -0.57
N TRP A 32 -28.51 -11.53 -1.47
CA TRP A 32 -27.68 -11.95 -2.61
C TRP A 32 -27.45 -10.84 -3.64
N LEU A 33 -28.44 -9.99 -3.91
CA LEU A 33 -28.29 -8.83 -4.79
C LEU A 33 -27.43 -7.72 -4.18
N CYS A 34 -27.46 -7.51 -2.87
CA CYS A 34 -26.54 -6.61 -2.19
C CYS A 34 -25.12 -7.18 -2.14
N ALA A 35 -24.96 -8.49 -1.88
CA ALA A 35 -23.64 -9.14 -1.91
C ALA A 35 -23.01 -9.10 -3.31
N SER A 36 -23.79 -9.29 -4.38
CA SER A 36 -23.27 -9.20 -5.75
C SER A 36 -22.96 -7.77 -6.18
N ARG A 37 -23.60 -6.74 -5.63
CA ARG A 37 -23.24 -5.33 -5.91
C ARG A 37 -22.03 -4.84 -5.11
N CYS A 38 -21.76 -5.41 -3.93
CA CYS A 38 -20.49 -5.15 -3.22
C CYS A 38 -19.27 -5.76 -3.92
N ALA A 39 -19.46 -6.76 -4.80
CA ALA A 39 -18.36 -7.39 -5.53
C ALA A 39 -17.92 -6.62 -6.79
N ILE A 40 -18.56 -5.51 -7.16
CA ILE A 40 -18.25 -4.71 -8.37
C ILE A 40 -17.92 -3.25 -8.03
N ALA A 41 -17.49 -2.97 -6.81
CA ALA A 41 -16.65 -1.81 -6.58
C ALA A 41 -15.23 -2.21 -7.03
N TYR A 42 -14.99 -2.26 -8.33
CA TYR A 42 -13.67 -1.97 -8.86
C TYR A 42 -13.39 -0.51 -8.49
N ALA A 43 -12.92 -0.30 -7.28
CA ALA A 43 -12.05 0.81 -7.07
C ALA A 43 -10.91 0.57 -8.07
N ASP A 44 -10.72 1.47 -9.04
CA ASP A 44 -9.43 1.66 -9.66
C ASP A 44 -8.47 1.72 -8.49
N GLY A 45 -7.81 0.58 -8.24
CA GLY A 45 -7.18 0.35 -6.95
C GLY A 45 -6.11 1.40 -6.79
N PRO A 46 -6.02 2.04 -5.65
CA PRO A 46 -4.91 2.93 -5.40
C PRO A 46 -3.64 2.15 -5.73
N LEU A 47 -2.69 2.81 -6.32
CA LEU A 47 -1.40 2.42 -6.83
C LEU A 47 -0.58 1.40 -5.98
N ASN A 48 -1.12 0.90 -4.87
CA ASN A 48 -0.52 -0.02 -3.91
C ASN A 48 -0.90 -1.50 -4.10
N TYR A 49 -1.32 -1.89 -5.29
CA TYR A 49 -1.86 -3.24 -5.47
C TYR A 49 -0.73 -4.28 -5.59
N PHE A 50 -0.40 -4.97 -4.49
CA PHE A 50 0.64 -6.01 -4.46
C PHE A 50 0.28 -7.28 -5.29
N LEU A 51 -0.98 -7.41 -5.72
CA LEU A 51 -1.44 -8.51 -6.60
C LEU A 51 -1.24 -8.22 -8.09
N HIS A 52 -0.69 -7.04 -8.44
CA HIS A 52 -0.30 -6.65 -9.80
C HIS A 52 1.17 -6.26 -9.79
N ALA A 53 2.01 -7.16 -10.25
CA ALA A 53 3.44 -6.90 -10.38
C ALA A 53 3.74 -6.23 -11.73
N ASP A 54 4.67 -5.28 -11.70
CA ASP A 54 5.23 -4.59 -12.86
C ASP A 54 6.77 -4.63 -12.84
N GLY A 55 7.32 -5.61 -12.13
CA GLY A 55 8.75 -5.80 -12.07
C GLY A 55 9.13 -7.21 -11.63
N PRO A 56 10.33 -7.67 -12.00
CA PRO A 56 10.79 -9.04 -11.77
C PRO A 56 10.98 -9.39 -10.29
N ALA A 57 11.20 -8.41 -9.40
CA ALA A 57 11.28 -8.64 -7.95
C ALA A 57 9.89 -8.84 -7.31
N ALA A 58 8.81 -8.31 -7.92
CA ALA A 58 7.44 -8.46 -7.40
C ALA A 58 6.71 -9.67 -8.00
N THR A 59 7.02 -10.04 -9.23
CA THR A 59 6.30 -11.09 -9.98
C THR A 59 6.27 -12.46 -9.29
N PRO A 60 7.37 -13.01 -8.73
CA PRO A 60 7.35 -14.28 -8.02
C PRO A 60 6.47 -14.21 -6.77
N THR A 61 6.54 -13.13 -6.02
CA THR A 61 5.73 -12.90 -4.81
C THR A 61 4.23 -12.81 -5.15
N MET A 62 3.88 -12.12 -6.23
CA MET A 62 2.49 -12.05 -6.71
C MET A 62 1.96 -13.44 -7.09
N ARG A 63 2.72 -14.24 -7.82
CA ARG A 63 2.33 -15.61 -8.21
C ARG A 63 2.12 -16.50 -6.99
N LEU A 64 3.03 -16.44 -6.02
CA LEU A 64 2.89 -17.12 -4.74
C LEU A 64 1.62 -16.67 -4.00
N GLY A 65 1.37 -15.36 -3.94
CA GLY A 65 0.17 -14.80 -3.32
C GLY A 65 -1.12 -15.34 -3.92
N TRP A 66 -1.23 -15.40 -5.24
CA TRP A 66 -2.39 -15.97 -5.92
C TRP A 66 -2.52 -17.48 -5.68
N ALA A 67 -1.42 -18.24 -5.71
CA ALA A 67 -1.43 -19.68 -5.44
C ALA A 67 -1.92 -19.97 -4.00
N LEU A 68 -1.40 -19.25 -3.00
CA LEU A 68 -1.84 -19.39 -1.61
C LEU A 68 -3.30 -18.95 -1.42
N THR A 69 -3.74 -17.89 -2.09
CA THR A 69 -5.14 -17.43 -2.06
C THR A 69 -6.07 -18.49 -2.63
N ALA A 70 -5.71 -19.10 -3.76
CA ALA A 70 -6.48 -20.20 -4.34
C ALA A 70 -6.52 -21.44 -3.42
N LEU A 71 -5.40 -21.77 -2.77
CA LEU A 71 -5.35 -22.86 -1.80
C LEU A 71 -6.28 -22.59 -0.61
N VAL A 72 -6.20 -21.41 -0.01
CA VAL A 72 -7.05 -21.01 1.13
C VAL A 72 -8.52 -21.01 0.73
N ALA A 73 -8.87 -20.47 -0.44
CA ALA A 73 -10.23 -20.49 -0.94
C ALA A 73 -10.75 -21.93 -1.16
N ALA A 74 -9.94 -22.81 -1.73
CA ALA A 74 -10.31 -24.22 -1.90
C ALA A 74 -10.56 -24.90 -0.56
N VAL A 75 -9.67 -24.74 0.42
CA VAL A 75 -9.85 -25.30 1.78
C VAL A 75 -11.11 -24.74 2.43
N ALA A 76 -11.35 -23.42 2.37
CA ALA A 76 -12.56 -22.80 2.93
C ALA A 76 -13.83 -23.35 2.29
N LEU A 77 -13.85 -23.53 0.96
CA LEU A 77 -14.98 -24.12 0.24
C LEU A 77 -15.23 -25.57 0.64
N ILE A 78 -14.17 -26.39 0.73
CA ILE A 78 -14.28 -27.80 1.17
C ILE A 78 -14.84 -27.88 2.57
N VAL A 79 -14.28 -27.11 3.52
CA VAL A 79 -14.75 -27.12 4.92
C VAL A 79 -16.20 -26.64 5.01
N THR A 80 -16.56 -25.58 4.29
CA THR A 80 -17.93 -25.08 4.23
C THR A 80 -18.90 -26.12 3.65
N ALA A 81 -18.52 -26.77 2.56
CA ALA A 81 -19.35 -27.80 1.94
C ALA A 81 -19.56 -29.01 2.87
N LEU A 82 -18.50 -29.44 3.55
CA LEU A 82 -18.59 -30.54 4.55
C LEU A 82 -19.49 -30.15 5.73
N LEU A 83 -19.34 -28.92 6.24
CA LEU A 83 -20.17 -28.40 7.34
C LEU A 83 -21.64 -28.31 6.95
N VAL A 84 -21.94 -27.71 5.79
CA VAL A 84 -23.29 -27.61 5.26
C VAL A 84 -23.89 -29.01 5.03
N GLY A 85 -23.11 -29.92 4.44
CA GLY A 85 -23.51 -31.32 4.24
C GLY A 85 -23.83 -32.01 5.57
N ALA A 86 -23.01 -31.79 6.60
CA ALA A 86 -23.26 -32.33 7.95
C ALA A 86 -24.52 -31.77 8.60
N ILE A 87 -24.81 -30.47 8.43
CA ILE A 87 -26.03 -29.81 8.95
C ILE A 87 -27.27 -30.28 8.23
N LEU A 88 -27.20 -30.40 6.90
CA LEU A 88 -28.34 -30.82 6.08
C LEU A 88 -28.64 -32.31 6.17
N ARG A 89 -27.66 -33.13 6.61
CA ARG A 89 -27.83 -34.57 6.79
C ARG A 89 -28.78 -34.81 7.96
N ARG A 90 -30.04 -35.21 7.66
CA ARG A 90 -31.00 -35.60 8.65
C ARG A 90 -30.48 -36.82 9.41
N ARG A 91 -30.09 -36.65 10.67
CA ARG A 91 -29.86 -37.78 11.57
C ARG A 91 -31.21 -38.34 11.98
N PRO A 92 -31.50 -39.64 11.83
CA PRO A 92 -32.65 -40.22 12.47
C PRO A 92 -32.54 -39.96 13.99
N LEU A 93 -33.62 -39.49 14.61
CA LEU A 93 -33.70 -39.36 16.08
C LEU A 93 -33.20 -40.68 16.66
N ALA A 94 -32.14 -40.62 17.43
CA ALA A 94 -31.57 -41.77 18.08
C ALA A 94 -32.58 -42.27 19.12
N ALA A 95 -33.38 -43.26 18.72
CA ALA A 95 -33.93 -44.17 19.70
C ALA A 95 -32.73 -44.73 20.48
N GLU A 96 -32.75 -44.51 21.79
CA GLU A 96 -31.77 -44.97 22.77
C GLU A 96 -30.58 -45.77 22.22
N ARG A 97 -29.54 -45.09 21.80
CA ARG A 97 -28.25 -45.73 21.54
C ARG A 97 -27.64 -45.99 22.90
N ASP A 98 -27.66 -47.24 23.27
CA ASP A 98 -26.96 -47.79 24.40
C ASP A 98 -25.55 -47.17 24.51
N ALA A 99 -25.24 -46.58 25.67
CA ALA A 99 -23.95 -45.88 25.89
C ALA A 99 -22.73 -46.79 25.66
N GLN A 100 -22.91 -48.09 25.59
CA GLN A 100 -21.91 -49.09 25.29
C GLN A 100 -21.45 -49.06 23.82
N HIS A 101 -22.24 -48.56 22.87
CA HIS A 101 -21.82 -48.40 21.47
C HIS A 101 -20.92 -47.21 21.19
N LEU A 102 -20.71 -46.32 22.16
CA LEU A 102 -19.69 -45.25 22.03
C LEU A 102 -18.26 -45.75 22.09
N GLN A 103 -18.05 -47.01 22.56
CA GLN A 103 -16.73 -47.68 22.53
C GLN A 103 -16.54 -48.57 21.28
N ALA A 104 -17.54 -48.71 20.45
CA ALA A 104 -17.43 -49.52 19.27
C ALA A 104 -16.76 -48.75 18.12
N GLU A 105 -15.57 -49.19 17.86
CA GLU A 105 -14.83 -49.13 16.62
C GLU A 105 -14.28 -47.80 16.16
N GLY A 106 -12.99 -47.69 16.27
CA GLY A 106 -12.07 -46.72 15.69
C GLY A 106 -12.16 -46.47 14.18
N GLY A 107 -13.38 -46.51 13.60
CA GLY A 107 -13.60 -46.26 12.17
C GLY A 107 -13.32 -44.84 11.67
N GLY A 108 -13.04 -43.90 12.58
CA GLY A 108 -12.73 -42.52 12.20
C GLY A 108 -11.24 -42.17 12.09
N MET A 109 -10.35 -42.96 12.71
CA MET A 109 -8.93 -42.63 12.82
C MET A 109 -8.21 -42.58 11.45
N HIS A 110 -8.56 -43.46 10.52
CA HIS A 110 -7.99 -43.44 9.19
C HIS A 110 -8.31 -42.15 8.41
N TRP A 111 -9.51 -41.55 8.61
CA TRP A 111 -9.86 -40.25 8.02
C TRP A 111 -8.99 -39.11 8.61
N VAL A 112 -8.64 -39.19 9.88
CA VAL A 112 -7.71 -38.26 10.50
C VAL A 112 -6.33 -38.39 9.86
N TRP A 113 -5.83 -39.62 9.68
CA TRP A 113 -4.52 -39.85 9.03
C TRP A 113 -4.52 -39.39 7.57
N ILE A 114 -5.60 -39.66 6.82
CA ILE A 114 -5.74 -39.19 5.43
C ILE A 114 -5.74 -37.66 5.39
N GLY A 115 -6.56 -37.01 6.24
CA GLY A 115 -6.64 -35.56 6.30
C GLY A 115 -5.31 -34.92 6.68
N THR A 116 -4.64 -35.45 7.71
CA THR A 116 -3.30 -35.00 8.11
C THR A 116 -2.28 -35.20 6.99
N GLY A 117 -2.29 -36.36 6.32
CA GLY A 117 -1.37 -36.64 5.22
C GLY A 117 -1.55 -35.68 4.06
N ILE A 118 -2.78 -35.43 3.61
CA ILE A 118 -3.09 -34.47 2.54
C ILE A 118 -2.66 -33.05 2.93
N SER A 119 -2.99 -32.62 4.17
CA SER A 119 -2.62 -31.30 4.67
C SER A 119 -1.10 -31.14 4.75
N SER A 120 -0.38 -32.17 5.23
CA SER A 120 1.08 -32.14 5.31
C SER A 120 1.72 -32.01 3.92
N VAL A 121 1.24 -32.77 2.93
CA VAL A 121 1.74 -32.66 1.55
C VAL A 121 1.51 -31.26 0.99
N ALA A 122 0.30 -30.70 1.18
CA ALA A 122 -0.02 -29.35 0.73
C ALA A 122 0.88 -28.27 1.42
N LEU A 123 1.13 -28.41 2.73
CA LEU A 123 2.00 -27.50 3.47
C LEU A 123 3.47 -27.61 3.03
N PHE A 124 3.99 -28.81 2.81
CA PHE A 124 5.36 -29.00 2.31
C PHE A 124 5.51 -28.45 0.89
N ALA A 125 4.52 -28.63 0.02
CA ALA A 125 4.52 -28.05 -1.32
C ALA A 125 4.49 -26.52 -1.26
N ALA A 126 3.65 -25.94 -0.38
CA ALA A 126 3.61 -24.49 -0.16
C ALA A 126 4.95 -23.97 0.39
N LEU A 127 5.56 -24.68 1.36
CA LEU A 127 6.89 -24.32 1.89
C LEU A 127 7.95 -24.33 0.80
N ALA A 128 8.01 -25.39 -0.02
CA ALA A 128 8.95 -25.48 -1.14
C ALA A 128 8.75 -24.31 -2.11
N TYR A 129 7.50 -23.94 -2.42
CA TYR A 129 7.21 -22.80 -3.30
C TYR A 129 7.65 -21.46 -2.68
N VAL A 130 7.47 -21.28 -1.36
CA VAL A 130 7.99 -20.10 -0.64
C VAL A 130 9.50 -20.01 -0.75
N LEU A 131 10.23 -21.11 -0.54
CA LEU A 131 11.70 -21.13 -0.61
C LEU A 131 12.20 -20.79 -2.02
N VAL A 132 11.59 -21.35 -3.07
CA VAL A 132 11.90 -21.00 -4.46
C VAL A 132 11.60 -19.52 -4.75
N THR A 133 10.50 -18.98 -4.20
CA THR A 133 10.15 -17.57 -4.36
C THR A 133 11.17 -16.66 -3.66
N LEU A 134 11.61 -17.01 -2.46
CA LEU A 134 12.63 -16.25 -1.72
C LEU A 134 13.95 -16.19 -2.49
N GLU A 135 14.39 -17.31 -3.06
CA GLU A 135 15.59 -17.37 -3.91
C GLU A 135 15.43 -16.46 -5.14
N ALA A 136 14.27 -16.52 -5.81
CA ALA A 136 14.00 -15.76 -7.03
C ALA A 136 13.96 -14.23 -6.83
N VAL A 137 13.66 -13.75 -5.60
CA VAL A 137 13.61 -12.31 -5.28
C VAL A 137 14.86 -11.80 -4.57
N ALA A 138 15.76 -12.68 -4.11
CA ALA A 138 16.93 -12.33 -3.32
C ALA A 138 17.90 -11.45 -4.12
N GLU A 139 18.16 -11.80 -5.38
CA GLU A 139 19.11 -11.10 -6.23
C GLU A 139 18.52 -10.85 -7.63
N PRO A 140 18.85 -9.72 -8.27
CA PRO A 140 18.43 -9.47 -9.64
C PRO A 140 19.19 -10.37 -10.61
N GLY A 141 18.55 -10.76 -11.72
CA GLY A 141 19.18 -11.57 -12.77
C GLY A 141 20.37 -10.90 -13.47
N ARG A 142 20.57 -9.61 -13.24
CA ARG A 142 21.71 -8.80 -13.75
C ARG A 142 22.21 -7.91 -12.65
N ALA A 143 23.53 -7.67 -12.61
CA ALA A 143 24.11 -6.75 -11.62
C ALA A 143 23.55 -5.32 -11.79
N PRO A 144 23.05 -4.69 -10.72
CA PRO A 144 22.61 -3.30 -10.74
C PRO A 144 23.77 -2.36 -11.13
N ARG A 145 23.51 -1.45 -12.06
CA ARG A 145 24.49 -0.39 -12.45
C ARG A 145 24.28 0.90 -11.69
N LEU A 146 23.12 1.06 -11.09
CA LEU A 146 22.75 2.20 -10.27
C LEU A 146 22.49 1.74 -8.84
N THR A 147 23.14 2.40 -7.88
CA THR A 147 22.82 2.27 -6.45
C THR A 147 22.35 3.63 -5.96
N ILE A 148 21.20 3.67 -5.31
CA ILE A 148 20.67 4.87 -4.65
C ILE A 148 20.60 4.63 -3.15
N THR A 149 20.79 5.68 -2.37
CA THR A 149 20.63 5.62 -0.91
C THR A 149 19.32 6.28 -0.53
N VAL A 150 18.45 5.56 0.19
CA VAL A 150 17.18 6.05 0.70
C VAL A 150 17.25 6.11 2.21
N THR A 151 17.15 7.31 2.76
CA THR A 151 17.14 7.55 4.21
C THR A 151 15.74 7.93 4.65
N ALA A 152 15.16 7.13 5.56
CA ALA A 152 13.87 7.41 6.18
C ALA A 152 14.03 8.41 7.33
N TYR A 153 13.08 9.32 7.44
CA TYR A 153 12.91 10.29 8.52
C TYR A 153 11.43 10.27 8.96
N ASP A 154 11.10 10.81 10.10
CA ASP A 154 9.74 11.07 10.56
C ASP A 154 9.13 12.32 9.86
N TRP A 155 8.25 12.24 8.87
CA TRP A 155 7.73 11.06 8.12
C TRP A 155 7.89 11.37 6.65
N TRP A 156 9.09 11.19 6.11
CA TRP A 156 9.45 11.45 4.72
C TRP A 156 10.68 10.65 4.31
N TRP A 157 10.98 10.60 3.01
CA TRP A 157 12.08 9.83 2.44
C TRP A 157 13.06 10.74 1.73
N LYS A 158 14.32 10.76 2.14
CA LYS A 158 15.41 11.37 1.40
C LYS A 158 15.98 10.35 0.42
N VAL A 159 16.31 10.78 -0.80
CA VAL A 159 16.92 9.94 -1.83
C VAL A 159 18.18 10.61 -2.37
N ASP A 160 19.29 9.94 -2.25
CA ASP A 160 20.58 10.39 -2.73
C ASP A 160 21.07 9.50 -3.87
N TYR A 161 21.50 10.12 -4.97
CA TYR A 161 22.09 9.46 -6.14
C TYR A 161 23.60 9.59 -6.13
N PRO A 162 24.36 8.66 -6.76
CA PRO A 162 25.82 8.71 -6.83
C PRO A 162 26.38 9.98 -7.49
N SER A 163 25.59 10.61 -8.35
CA SER A 163 25.92 11.88 -9.01
C SER A 163 25.92 13.09 -8.07
N GLY A 164 25.48 12.93 -6.82
CA GLY A 164 25.24 14.01 -5.87
C GLY A 164 23.86 14.67 -6.01
N ALA A 165 23.02 14.21 -6.94
CA ALA A 165 21.63 14.62 -7.02
C ALA A 165 20.87 14.10 -5.79
N THR A 166 20.01 14.94 -5.21
CA THR A 166 19.18 14.61 -4.04
C THR A 166 17.73 14.98 -4.32
N THR A 167 16.79 14.11 -3.93
CA THR A 167 15.36 14.41 -3.98
C THR A 167 14.66 13.92 -2.71
N ALA A 168 13.37 14.15 -2.61
CA ALA A 168 12.58 13.72 -1.46
C ALA A 168 11.22 13.19 -1.88
N ASN A 169 10.87 12.00 -1.36
CA ASN A 169 9.59 11.29 -1.61
C ASN A 169 9.32 10.95 -3.09
N GLU A 170 10.33 11.08 -3.93
CA GLU A 170 10.26 10.79 -5.36
C GLU A 170 11.57 10.14 -5.78
N ILE A 171 11.49 8.99 -6.44
CA ILE A 171 12.62 8.18 -6.89
C ILE A 171 12.48 7.99 -8.39
N HIS A 172 13.48 8.36 -9.16
CA HIS A 172 13.51 8.09 -10.60
C HIS A 172 14.42 6.91 -10.90
N ILE A 173 13.99 6.00 -11.77
CA ILE A 173 14.76 4.84 -12.20
C ILE A 173 14.64 4.63 -13.71
N PRO A 174 15.65 4.07 -14.39
CA PRO A 174 15.53 3.64 -15.76
C PRO A 174 14.67 2.37 -15.86
N VAL A 175 13.78 2.32 -16.84
CA VAL A 175 12.95 1.12 -17.14
C VAL A 175 13.83 -0.03 -17.59
N GLY A 176 13.49 -1.24 -17.13
CA GLY A 176 14.13 -2.47 -17.53
C GLY A 176 15.56 -2.65 -17.02
N GLU A 177 15.97 -1.84 -16.03
CA GLU A 177 17.28 -1.96 -15.40
C GLU A 177 17.13 -2.12 -13.89
N PRO A 178 17.80 -3.13 -13.27
CA PRO A 178 17.76 -3.28 -11.82
C PRO A 178 18.54 -2.12 -11.15
N VAL A 179 17.92 -1.57 -10.10
CA VAL A 179 18.49 -0.52 -9.26
C VAL A 179 18.65 -1.08 -7.85
N ARG A 180 19.84 -0.96 -7.28
CA ARG A 180 20.10 -1.26 -5.87
C ARG A 180 19.64 -0.10 -5.02
N VAL A 181 18.91 -0.37 -3.96
CA VAL A 181 18.42 0.60 -2.99
C VAL A 181 19.05 0.28 -1.63
N GLU A 182 19.99 1.10 -1.20
CA GLU A 182 20.50 1.08 0.17
C GLU A 182 19.53 1.81 1.08
N LEU A 183 19.12 1.17 2.15
CA LEU A 183 18.03 1.58 3.03
C LEU A 183 18.57 1.83 4.44
N GLN A 184 18.40 3.05 4.92
CA GLN A 184 18.77 3.44 6.29
C GLN A 184 17.74 4.35 6.92
N SER A 185 17.79 4.50 8.24
CA SER A 185 16.91 5.39 8.98
C SER A 185 17.72 6.36 9.83
N ALA A 186 17.23 7.60 9.91
CA ALA A 186 17.81 8.64 10.75
C ALA A 186 17.22 8.69 12.17
N ASP A 187 16.08 8.03 12.40
CA ASP A 187 15.31 8.13 13.65
C ASP A 187 14.76 6.79 14.14
N VAL A 188 13.61 6.35 13.70
CA VAL A 188 12.96 5.09 14.12
C VAL A 188 13.00 4.05 13.00
N VAL A 189 12.48 2.85 13.25
CA VAL A 189 12.34 1.84 12.20
C VAL A 189 11.17 2.19 11.28
N HIS A 190 11.45 2.24 9.97
CA HIS A 190 10.46 2.31 8.91
C HIS A 190 10.58 1.09 8.01
N ALA A 191 9.77 0.97 6.97
CA ALA A 191 9.98 -0.03 5.93
C ALA A 191 9.62 0.53 4.56
N PHE A 192 10.57 0.41 3.65
CA PHE A 192 10.43 0.78 2.25
C PHE A 192 9.65 -0.30 1.51
N TRP A 193 8.58 0.09 0.81
CA TRP A 193 7.76 -0.83 0.06
C TRP A 193 7.15 -0.19 -1.16
N VAL A 194 7.45 -0.75 -2.32
CA VAL A 194 6.80 -0.42 -3.60
C VAL A 194 6.09 -1.68 -4.09
N PRO A 195 4.82 -1.87 -3.74
CA PRO A 195 4.11 -3.15 -3.89
C PRO A 195 4.18 -3.77 -5.28
N ARG A 196 4.16 -2.94 -6.32
CA ARG A 196 4.18 -3.39 -7.71
C ARG A 196 5.59 -3.73 -8.22
N LEU A 197 6.65 -3.28 -7.55
CA LEU A 197 8.04 -3.46 -8.02
C LEU A 197 8.82 -4.47 -7.19
N ALA A 198 8.59 -4.53 -5.87
CA ALA A 198 9.36 -5.42 -4.99
C ALA A 198 8.63 -5.71 -3.66
N GLY A 199 9.18 -6.63 -2.88
CA GLY A 199 8.84 -6.83 -1.48
C GLY A 199 9.15 -5.62 -0.62
N LYS A 200 9.00 -5.76 0.69
CA LYS A 200 9.29 -4.70 1.68
C LYS A 200 10.56 -5.01 2.47
N THR A 201 11.34 -3.97 2.73
CA THR A 201 12.58 -4.06 3.51
C THR A 201 12.61 -2.96 4.57
N GLN A 202 12.96 -3.32 5.80
CA GLN A 202 13.06 -2.37 6.90
C GLN A 202 14.24 -1.42 6.73
N THR A 203 14.04 -0.16 7.13
CA THR A 203 15.10 0.83 7.38
C THR A 203 15.29 0.93 8.88
N ILE A 204 16.49 0.57 9.35
CA ILE A 204 16.79 0.43 10.78
C ILE A 204 17.88 1.43 11.14
N PRO A 205 17.74 2.22 12.23
CA PRO A 205 18.80 3.12 12.68
C PRO A 205 20.12 2.37 12.92
N GLY A 206 21.20 2.90 12.34
CA GLY A 206 22.53 2.32 12.47
C GLY A 206 22.81 1.07 11.65
N VAL A 207 21.86 0.62 10.81
CA VAL A 207 22.02 -0.52 9.89
C VAL A 207 21.71 -0.10 8.46
N ILE A 208 22.52 -0.55 7.51
CA ILE A 208 22.22 -0.41 6.08
C ILE A 208 21.65 -1.74 5.60
N ASN A 209 20.40 -1.74 5.22
CA ASN A 209 19.74 -2.85 4.53
C ASN A 209 19.75 -2.58 3.02
N GLU A 210 19.63 -3.64 2.23
CA GLU A 210 19.62 -3.53 0.77
C GLU A 210 18.35 -4.18 0.20
N GLN A 211 17.89 -3.62 -0.89
CA GLN A 211 16.82 -4.14 -1.71
C GLN A 211 17.13 -3.77 -3.17
N TRP A 212 16.58 -4.48 -4.11
CA TRP A 212 16.61 -4.08 -5.51
C TRP A 212 15.19 -3.90 -6.04
N ILE A 213 15.05 -2.96 -6.98
CA ILE A 213 13.80 -2.70 -7.70
C ILE A 213 14.09 -2.62 -9.19
N GLU A 214 13.14 -3.03 -10.00
CA GLU A 214 13.16 -2.89 -11.45
C GLU A 214 11.71 -2.74 -11.92
N ALA A 215 11.47 -1.84 -12.90
CA ALA A 215 10.17 -1.66 -13.50
C ALA A 215 10.20 -2.17 -14.95
N ASP A 216 9.26 -3.04 -15.31
CA ASP A 216 9.13 -3.59 -16.67
C ASP A 216 8.63 -2.55 -17.67
N HIS A 217 7.90 -1.53 -17.20
CA HIS A 217 7.25 -0.51 -18.02
C HIS A 217 7.47 0.90 -17.47
N PRO A 218 7.47 1.93 -18.33
CA PRO A 218 7.42 3.32 -17.87
C PRO A 218 6.14 3.59 -17.08
N GLY A 219 6.25 4.35 -16.00
CA GLY A 219 5.08 4.66 -15.17
C GLY A 219 5.42 5.21 -13.80
N VAL A 220 4.38 5.49 -13.04
CA VAL A 220 4.48 5.97 -11.66
C VAL A 220 3.99 4.87 -10.72
N TYR A 221 4.85 4.46 -9.80
CA TYR A 221 4.63 3.37 -8.87
C TYR A 221 4.59 3.92 -7.45
N ARG A 222 3.46 3.81 -6.79
CA ARG A 222 3.30 4.28 -5.41
C ARG A 222 4.06 3.40 -4.44
N GLY A 223 4.87 4.04 -3.58
CA GLY A 223 5.49 3.45 -2.42
C GLY A 223 4.88 3.98 -1.12
N GLN A 224 5.03 3.19 -0.05
CA GLN A 224 4.46 3.48 1.27
C GLN A 224 5.37 2.95 2.37
N CYS A 225 5.46 3.67 3.49
CA CYS A 225 6.00 3.09 4.71
C CYS A 225 5.12 1.93 5.16
N SER A 226 5.70 0.76 5.41
CA SER A 226 4.98 -0.46 5.81
C SER A 226 5.36 -0.99 7.20
N GLN A 227 6.12 -0.22 7.99
CA GLN A 227 6.39 -0.46 9.41
C GLN A 227 5.86 0.72 10.20
N PHE A 228 5.04 0.46 11.24
CA PHE A 228 4.50 1.53 12.07
C PHE A 228 5.63 2.36 12.69
N CYS A 229 5.58 3.67 12.44
CA CYS A 229 6.61 4.64 12.80
C CYS A 229 6.05 5.90 13.47
N GLY A 230 4.85 5.86 14.01
CA GLY A 230 4.24 6.98 14.75
C GLY A 230 3.06 7.62 14.04
N ALA A 231 2.76 8.87 14.43
CA ALA A 231 1.50 9.57 14.12
C ALA A 231 1.21 9.70 12.62
N GLN A 232 2.24 9.91 11.79
CA GLN A 232 2.06 10.09 10.34
C GLN A 232 2.49 8.88 9.51
N HIS A 233 2.52 7.68 10.12
CA HIS A 233 2.81 6.44 9.40
C HIS A 233 1.96 6.27 8.12
N ALA A 234 0.67 6.51 8.18
CA ALA A 234 -0.23 6.39 7.03
C ALA A 234 0.02 7.46 5.94
N HIS A 235 0.66 8.57 6.30
CA HIS A 235 0.96 9.69 5.40
C HIS A 235 2.47 9.79 5.09
N MET A 236 3.18 8.66 5.11
CA MET A 236 4.58 8.56 4.75
C MET A 236 4.71 7.74 3.46
N ALA A 237 4.31 8.35 2.37
CA ALA A 237 4.33 7.75 1.05
C ALA A 237 5.41 8.38 0.17
N PHE A 238 5.68 7.74 -0.96
CA PHE A 238 6.59 8.22 -2.01
C PHE A 238 6.16 7.65 -3.36
N GLU A 239 6.79 8.12 -4.44
CA GLU A 239 6.59 7.57 -5.79
C GLU A 239 7.92 7.10 -6.37
N VAL A 240 7.87 6.01 -7.13
CA VAL A 240 8.95 5.59 -8.03
C VAL A 240 8.49 5.89 -9.45
N ILE A 241 9.23 6.72 -10.16
CA ILE A 241 8.98 7.12 -11.54
C ILE A 241 9.96 6.35 -12.41
N ALA A 242 9.45 5.41 -13.19
CA ALA A 242 10.24 4.64 -14.13
C ALA A 242 10.15 5.28 -15.52
N GLU A 243 11.29 5.59 -16.10
CA GLU A 243 11.40 6.34 -17.35
C GLU A 243 12.32 5.62 -18.34
N PRO A 244 12.14 5.83 -19.67
CA PRO A 244 13.12 5.43 -20.65
C PRO A 244 14.52 5.99 -20.29
N ARG A 245 15.57 5.21 -20.52
CA ARG A 245 16.92 5.53 -20.10
C ARG A 245 17.35 6.95 -20.42
N ALA A 246 17.09 7.45 -21.63
CA ALA A 246 17.47 8.81 -22.03
C ALA A 246 16.74 9.91 -21.21
N GLN A 247 15.49 9.67 -20.83
CA GLN A 247 14.73 10.60 -20.00
C GLN A 247 15.25 10.59 -18.55
N PHE A 248 15.52 9.41 -18.02
CA PHE A 248 16.15 9.27 -16.71
C PHE A 248 17.53 10.00 -16.64
N ASP A 249 18.37 9.81 -17.65
CA ASP A 249 19.70 10.46 -17.70
C ASP A 249 19.56 11.98 -17.74
N ALA A 250 18.65 12.52 -18.55
CA ALA A 250 18.38 13.96 -18.61
C ALA A 250 17.80 14.50 -17.30
N TRP A 251 16.88 13.73 -16.65
CA TRP A 251 16.38 14.09 -15.33
C TRP A 251 17.49 14.12 -14.28
N LEU A 252 18.34 13.10 -14.25
CA LEU A 252 19.42 12.98 -13.28
C LEU A 252 20.45 14.11 -13.43
N GLU A 253 20.78 14.48 -14.68
CA GLU A 253 21.65 15.61 -14.98
C GLU A 253 21.04 16.92 -14.47
N ASN A 254 19.76 17.19 -14.78
CA ASN A 254 19.05 18.38 -14.30
C ASN A 254 18.95 18.39 -12.76
N GLN A 255 18.62 17.25 -12.15
CA GLN A 255 18.50 17.12 -10.70
C GLN A 255 19.83 17.38 -9.98
N GLY A 256 20.96 17.17 -10.64
CA GLY A 256 22.30 17.49 -10.14
C GLY A 256 22.61 18.99 -10.14
N GLN A 257 21.92 19.80 -10.97
CA GLN A 257 22.20 21.23 -11.12
C GLN A 257 21.72 22.05 -9.91
N PRO A 258 22.35 23.19 -9.63
CA PRO A 258 21.77 24.18 -8.73
C PRO A 258 20.53 24.81 -9.38
N ARG A 259 19.70 25.50 -8.58
CA ARG A 259 18.57 26.24 -9.13
C ARG A 259 19.03 27.24 -10.21
N ALA A 260 18.19 27.48 -11.20
CA ALA A 260 18.40 28.51 -12.19
C ALA A 260 18.55 29.90 -11.55
N ALA A 261 19.31 30.80 -12.19
CA ALA A 261 19.45 32.18 -11.74
C ALA A 261 18.05 32.84 -11.60
N LEU A 262 17.86 33.53 -10.50
CA LEU A 262 16.59 34.24 -10.24
C LEU A 262 16.58 35.54 -11.07
N SER A 263 15.43 35.82 -11.71
CA SER A 263 15.24 37.08 -12.39
C SER A 263 15.21 38.28 -11.42
N ALA A 264 15.39 39.49 -11.95
CA ALA A 264 15.37 40.72 -11.16
C ALA A 264 13.93 41.18 -10.79
N ASP A 265 12.93 40.32 -10.97
CA ASP A 265 11.54 40.60 -10.56
C ASP A 265 11.46 40.80 -9.05
N ALA A 266 10.87 41.92 -8.62
CA ALA A 266 10.81 42.31 -7.21
C ALA A 266 10.03 41.29 -6.36
N THR A 267 8.98 40.67 -6.92
CA THR A 267 8.15 39.67 -6.23
C THR A 267 8.96 38.40 -5.99
N LEU A 268 9.75 37.97 -6.99
CA LEU A 268 10.60 36.79 -6.86
C LEU A 268 11.74 37.01 -5.86
N GLN A 269 12.33 38.20 -5.87
CA GLN A 269 13.38 38.58 -4.90
C GLN A 269 12.84 38.63 -3.48
N ALA A 270 11.64 39.21 -3.26
CA ALA A 270 10.98 39.23 -1.96
C ALA A 270 10.65 37.80 -1.49
N GLY A 271 10.17 36.94 -2.39
CA GLY A 271 9.92 35.53 -2.08
C GLY A 271 11.18 34.76 -1.70
N ALA A 272 12.30 34.98 -2.40
CA ALA A 272 13.59 34.38 -2.08
C ALA A 272 14.14 34.85 -0.73
N GLN A 273 14.00 36.14 -0.43
CA GLN A 273 14.38 36.68 0.88
C GLN A 273 13.54 36.07 2.00
N LEU A 274 12.23 36.02 1.83
CA LEU A 274 11.33 35.38 2.81
C LEU A 274 11.67 33.92 3.03
N PHE A 275 12.00 33.19 1.95
CA PHE A 275 12.47 31.80 2.03
C PHE A 275 13.74 31.69 2.87
N GLN A 276 14.71 32.55 2.62
CA GLN A 276 15.96 32.58 3.38
C GLN A 276 15.72 32.84 4.87
N GLU A 277 14.81 33.74 5.21
CA GLU A 277 14.50 34.11 6.60
C GLU A 277 13.72 33.03 7.36
N ARG A 278 12.79 32.34 6.68
CA ARG A 278 11.80 31.49 7.34
C ARG A 278 11.97 29.98 7.08
N CYS A 279 12.65 29.60 5.99
CA CYS A 279 12.70 28.22 5.52
C CYS A 279 14.12 27.62 5.47
N ALA A 280 15.13 28.46 5.19
CA ALA A 280 16.51 28.02 4.95
C ALA A 280 17.19 27.40 6.18
N GLY A 281 16.68 27.61 7.38
CA GLY A 281 17.18 26.96 8.60
C GLY A 281 16.97 25.43 8.58
N CYS A 282 15.94 24.95 7.89
CA CYS A 282 15.63 23.53 7.78
C CYS A 282 15.82 22.98 6.37
N HIS A 283 15.45 23.73 5.34
CA HIS A 283 15.50 23.34 3.93
C HIS A 283 16.76 23.85 3.23
N SER A 284 17.22 23.09 2.25
CA SER A 284 18.27 23.53 1.32
C SER A 284 17.69 23.87 -0.05
N VAL A 285 18.36 24.83 -0.73
CA VAL A 285 18.21 25.14 -2.15
C VAL A 285 19.60 25.36 -2.72
N ARG A 286 20.10 24.44 -3.52
CA ARG A 286 21.44 24.48 -4.09
C ARG A 286 21.66 25.72 -4.96
N GLY A 287 22.83 26.34 -4.83
CA GLY A 287 23.13 27.62 -5.48
C GLY A 287 22.61 28.84 -4.74
N THR A 288 22.23 28.67 -3.45
CA THR A 288 21.86 29.76 -2.52
C THR A 288 22.49 29.52 -1.14
N ASP A 289 22.29 30.44 -0.22
CA ASP A 289 22.73 30.33 1.19
C ASP A 289 21.80 29.43 2.03
N ALA A 290 20.74 28.88 1.44
CA ALA A 290 19.86 27.94 2.10
C ALA A 290 20.49 26.53 2.12
N VAL A 291 21.08 26.15 3.26
CA VAL A 291 21.88 24.92 3.44
C VAL A 291 21.32 24.00 4.55
N GLY A 292 20.09 24.20 4.95
CA GLY A 292 19.41 23.38 5.97
C GLY A 292 19.36 21.91 5.58
N LYS A 293 19.52 21.00 6.57
CA LYS A 293 19.60 19.54 6.36
C LYS A 293 18.53 18.75 7.10
N GLN A 294 17.67 19.42 7.86
CA GLN A 294 16.66 18.77 8.70
C GLN A 294 15.37 18.41 7.92
N ALA A 295 15.21 19.01 6.74
CA ALA A 295 14.04 18.88 5.90
C ALA A 295 14.45 18.64 4.43
N PRO A 296 13.50 18.29 3.54
CA PRO A 296 13.79 18.07 2.13
C PRO A 296 14.56 19.21 1.44
N ASP A 297 15.54 18.85 0.59
CA ASP A 297 16.09 19.76 -0.41
C ASP A 297 14.96 20.21 -1.35
N LEU A 298 14.83 21.50 -1.57
CA LEU A 298 13.76 22.10 -2.36
C LEU A 298 14.25 22.67 -3.70
N THR A 299 15.50 22.40 -4.10
CA THR A 299 16.11 22.93 -5.32
C THR A 299 15.24 22.73 -6.57
N HIS A 300 14.61 21.57 -6.68
CA HIS A 300 13.73 21.20 -7.79
C HIS A 300 12.30 20.89 -7.30
N LEU A 301 11.82 21.61 -6.29
CA LEU A 301 10.46 21.42 -5.76
C LEU A 301 9.39 21.52 -6.84
N GLY A 302 9.48 22.52 -7.73
CA GLY A 302 8.49 22.78 -8.77
C GLY A 302 8.36 21.67 -9.82
N SER A 303 9.33 20.75 -9.89
CA SER A 303 9.30 19.60 -10.79
C SER A 303 8.65 18.34 -10.17
N ARG A 304 8.47 18.31 -8.85
CA ARG A 304 7.89 17.16 -8.16
C ARG A 304 6.39 17.03 -8.43
N ARG A 305 5.91 15.81 -8.48
CA ARG A 305 4.49 15.51 -8.65
C ARG A 305 3.68 15.74 -7.37
N LEU A 306 4.25 15.37 -6.23
CA LEU A 306 3.62 15.40 -4.91
C LEU A 306 4.47 16.13 -3.89
N ILE A 307 3.82 16.66 -2.85
CA ILE A 307 4.43 17.26 -1.66
C ILE A 307 3.91 16.59 -0.38
N ALA A 308 4.43 16.97 0.77
CA ALA A 308 4.07 16.46 2.09
C ALA A 308 4.13 14.93 2.19
N ALA A 309 5.16 14.29 1.59
CA ALA A 309 5.32 12.84 1.52
C ALA A 309 4.12 12.13 0.86
N GLY A 310 3.66 12.66 -0.26
CA GLY A 310 2.61 12.07 -1.08
C GLY A 310 1.18 12.37 -0.60
N ALA A 311 1.01 13.29 0.35
CA ALA A 311 -0.31 13.67 0.84
C ALA A 311 -1.05 14.65 -0.08
N LEU A 312 -0.33 15.49 -0.83
CA LEU A 312 -0.90 16.54 -1.66
C LEU A 312 -0.28 16.55 -3.07
N LEU A 313 -1.08 16.92 -4.06
CA LEU A 313 -0.58 17.27 -5.39
C LEU A 313 0.25 18.55 -5.29
N ASN A 314 1.35 18.62 -6.06
CA ASN A 314 2.23 19.78 -6.07
C ASN A 314 1.64 20.90 -6.94
N THR A 315 0.81 21.71 -6.36
CA THR A 315 0.24 22.93 -6.95
C THR A 315 0.56 24.13 -6.06
N ALA A 316 0.58 25.33 -6.61
CA ALA A 316 0.81 26.55 -5.83
C ALA A 316 -0.16 26.67 -4.63
N ALA A 317 -1.45 26.35 -4.85
CA ALA A 317 -2.45 26.36 -3.78
C ALA A 317 -2.14 25.36 -2.66
N ASN A 318 -1.77 24.11 -3.04
CA ASN A 318 -1.43 23.09 -2.05
C ASN A 318 -0.09 23.36 -1.36
N GLN A 319 0.90 23.97 -2.05
CA GLN A 319 2.13 24.43 -1.41
C GLN A 319 1.84 25.45 -0.33
N LEU A 320 0.98 26.45 -0.63
CA LEU A 320 0.59 27.45 0.33
C LEU A 320 -0.21 26.86 1.52
N ASP A 321 -1.19 26.00 1.23
CA ASP A 321 -1.95 25.32 2.29
C ASP A 321 -1.04 24.46 3.17
N TRP A 322 -0.08 23.73 2.58
CA TRP A 322 0.92 22.98 3.33
C TRP A 322 1.77 23.88 4.24
N ILE A 323 2.27 25.01 3.74
CA ILE A 323 3.09 25.93 4.52
C ILE A 323 2.29 26.55 5.69
N GLN A 324 1.05 26.99 5.42
CA GLN A 324 0.25 27.66 6.44
C GLN A 324 -0.40 26.70 7.44
N HIS A 325 -0.68 25.48 7.04
CA HIS A 325 -1.47 24.53 7.82
C HIS A 325 -0.81 23.14 7.95
N ALA A 326 0.52 23.09 7.97
CA ALA A 326 1.25 21.81 8.04
C ALA A 326 0.76 20.91 9.19
N GLN A 327 0.54 21.50 10.36
CA GLN A 327 0.07 20.76 11.54
C GLN A 327 -1.40 20.32 11.47
N ARG A 328 -2.21 20.91 10.59
CA ARG A 328 -3.57 20.43 10.29
C ARG A 328 -3.53 19.25 9.30
N ILE A 329 -2.62 19.29 8.32
CA ILE A 329 -2.50 18.28 7.24
C ILE A 329 -1.73 17.05 7.73
N LYS A 330 -0.62 17.28 8.44
CA LYS A 330 0.22 16.23 9.05
C LYS A 330 0.57 16.61 10.49
N PRO A 331 -0.34 16.40 11.45
CA PRO A 331 -0.06 16.63 12.86
C PRO A 331 1.24 15.94 13.31
N ASP A 332 1.97 16.54 14.23
CA ASP A 332 3.23 16.07 14.79
C ASP A 332 4.42 16.05 13.81
N SER A 333 4.25 16.46 12.55
CA SER A 333 5.39 16.65 11.65
C SER A 333 6.30 17.79 12.14
N LEU A 334 7.61 17.69 11.83
CA LEU A 334 8.57 18.73 12.25
C LEU A 334 8.35 20.07 11.54
N MET A 335 7.67 20.10 10.40
CA MET A 335 7.36 21.35 9.71
C MET A 335 6.29 22.13 10.47
N PRO A 336 6.58 23.35 10.97
CA PRO A 336 5.60 24.16 11.65
C PRO A 336 4.59 24.76 10.66
N SER A 337 3.40 25.11 11.13
CA SER A 337 2.48 25.98 10.39
C SER A 337 2.98 27.42 10.44
N ILE A 338 3.13 28.06 9.28
CA ILE A 338 3.72 29.41 9.15
C ILE A 338 2.65 30.39 8.69
N ALA A 339 2.29 31.33 9.55
CA ALA A 339 1.37 32.40 9.18
C ALA A 339 2.06 33.36 8.19
N LEU A 340 1.39 33.65 7.07
CA LEU A 340 1.86 34.55 6.02
C LEU A 340 0.81 35.62 5.75
N THR A 341 1.25 36.84 5.46
CA THR A 341 0.40 37.86 4.87
C THR A 341 0.06 37.49 3.42
N SER A 342 -0.96 38.09 2.82
CA SER A 342 -1.30 37.85 1.42
C SER A 342 -0.16 38.21 0.47
N ALA A 343 0.61 39.27 0.78
CA ALA A 343 1.77 39.66 -0.01
C ALA A 343 2.91 38.64 0.10
N ASP A 344 3.24 38.19 1.33
CA ASP A 344 4.26 37.16 1.57
C ASP A 344 3.90 35.84 0.91
N ALA A 345 2.62 35.42 0.99
CA ALA A 345 2.12 34.22 0.37
C ALA A 345 2.30 34.25 -1.16
N THR A 346 1.96 35.37 -1.78
CA THR A 346 2.13 35.58 -3.23
C THR A 346 3.61 35.52 -3.62
N ALA A 347 4.47 36.23 -2.91
CA ALA A 347 5.90 36.29 -3.19
C ALA A 347 6.58 34.92 -2.98
N LEU A 348 6.29 34.24 -1.88
CA LEU A 348 6.87 32.93 -1.59
C LEU A 348 6.41 31.87 -2.61
N CYS A 349 5.12 31.80 -2.95
CA CYS A 349 4.62 30.88 -3.96
C CYS A 349 5.25 31.15 -5.33
N ALA A 350 5.39 32.43 -5.74
CA ALA A 350 6.06 32.77 -6.99
C ALA A 350 7.51 32.27 -7.00
N TYR A 351 8.26 32.49 -5.93
CA TYR A 351 9.62 31.96 -5.80
C TYR A 351 9.68 30.43 -5.86
N LEU A 352 8.86 29.72 -5.09
CA LEU A 352 8.84 28.25 -5.05
C LEU A 352 8.53 27.61 -6.42
N GLN A 353 7.72 28.26 -7.25
CA GLN A 353 7.44 27.83 -8.62
C GLN A 353 8.62 27.95 -9.56
N THR A 354 9.65 28.76 -9.24
CA THR A 354 10.89 28.87 -10.02
C THR A 354 11.88 27.74 -9.74
N LEU A 355 11.71 26.99 -8.66
CA LEU A 355 12.59 25.90 -8.23
C LEU A 355 12.32 24.62 -9.06
N ARG A 356 12.82 24.56 -10.29
CA ARG A 356 12.62 23.47 -11.25
C ARG A 356 13.93 22.89 -11.76
#